data_d7955c2dbf80a5821e227ec2bfd24746
#
_entry.id   d7955c2dbf80a5821e227ec2bfd24746
#
_cell.length_a   1.000
_cell.length_b   1.000
_cell.length_c   1.000
_cell.angle_alpha   90.00
_cell.angle_beta   90.00
_cell.angle_gamma   90.00
#
_symmetry.space_group_name_H-M   'P 1'
#
loop_
_entity.id
_entity.type
_entity.pdbx_description
1 polymer ?
#
loop_
_entity_poly.entity_id
_entity_poly.type
_entity_poly.pdbx_seq_one_letter_code
_entity_poly.pdbx_strand_id
1 'polypeptide(L)'
;MHILHILPSMALETGGTMKAVMQLCREQSRNGHGVVLYTTHWPRETGAASSIPPPFSTGDFMIKAFPIKRDRLMSNLPHSPELIQSLRSVARKFDLVITHSLWNPLATFSMRALRENRTPYSLMPHGMLDPVVFRRNRWKKLPWAFLWERSNVEKAAIVLFNTAAEEKKAKRCGWRLPQTFVLPHLIDLAEWKNLPPRSTFERLFPQTKESEIILFVGRINWVKNLDKLIEALALVRQKRPSAMLVCVGPDNDGYKEELVERIRSRGLSPSVLFTGMLEGQPLKAAYARSNVLALVSQKENFGISVAEGLACGRPVVVSEGVDMANDWPSEGPIRRVHPKPDEIARALIELLERSTRRGLPDLEARALAERKFQGSPLSEFLDRWQSLKTQRV
;
A
#
# COMPACT_ATOMS: atom_id res chain seq x y z
N MET A 1 -25.15 4.87 -5.59
CA MET A 1 -24.34 5.80 -6.43
C MET A 1 -23.60 4.99 -7.49
N HIS A 2 -23.32 5.61 -8.64
CA HIS A 2 -22.36 5.10 -9.61
C HIS A 2 -21.01 5.75 -9.38
N ILE A 3 -19.98 4.95 -9.07
CA ILE A 3 -18.65 5.43 -8.67
C ILE A 3 -17.60 4.98 -9.69
N LEU A 4 -16.79 5.92 -10.16
CA LEU A 4 -15.66 5.66 -11.03
C LEU A 4 -14.35 5.84 -10.27
N HIS A 5 -13.52 4.82 -10.24
CA HIS A 5 -12.12 4.92 -9.81
C HIS A 5 -11.20 4.98 -11.02
N ILE A 6 -10.14 5.78 -10.92
CA ILE A 6 -9.09 5.88 -11.95
C ILE A 6 -7.76 5.59 -11.28
N LEU A 7 -7.20 4.41 -11.56
CA LEU A 7 -5.89 3.97 -11.05
C LEU A 7 -4.92 3.81 -12.24
N PRO A 8 -3.78 4.51 -12.28
CA PRO A 8 -2.87 4.48 -13.42
C PRO A 8 -2.35 3.11 -13.81
N SER A 9 -2.19 2.20 -12.86
CA SER A 9 -1.70 0.84 -13.13
C SER A 9 -2.18 -0.14 -12.07
N MET A 10 -2.52 -1.35 -12.53
CA MET A 10 -2.79 -2.50 -11.67
C MET A 10 -1.63 -3.51 -11.67
N ALA A 11 -0.44 -3.11 -12.10
CA ALA A 11 0.71 -3.99 -12.02
C ALA A 11 0.98 -4.38 -10.57
N LEU A 12 1.21 -5.66 -10.31
CA LEU A 12 1.49 -6.22 -8.97
C LEU A 12 2.66 -5.50 -8.30
N GLU A 13 3.56 -4.98 -9.10
CA GLU A 13 4.72 -4.17 -8.70
C GLU A 13 4.34 -2.84 -8.03
N THR A 14 3.12 -2.33 -8.26
CA THR A 14 2.64 -1.10 -7.60
C THR A 14 2.29 -1.31 -6.11
N GLY A 15 2.22 -2.56 -5.66
CA GLY A 15 2.16 -2.94 -4.26
C GLY A 15 0.89 -2.52 -3.53
N GLY A 16 1.06 -1.89 -2.37
CA GLY A 16 -0.03 -1.58 -1.43
C GLY A 16 -1.13 -0.70 -2.01
N THR A 17 -0.81 0.25 -2.91
CA THR A 17 -1.80 1.16 -3.51
C THR A 17 -2.88 0.40 -4.29
N MET A 18 -2.48 -0.57 -5.13
CA MET A 18 -3.43 -1.39 -5.87
C MET A 18 -4.37 -2.16 -4.91
N LYS A 19 -3.80 -2.85 -3.91
CA LYS A 19 -4.59 -3.59 -2.92
C LYS A 19 -5.59 -2.69 -2.20
N ALA A 20 -5.16 -1.51 -1.79
CA ALA A 20 -6.01 -0.53 -1.12
C ALA A 20 -7.18 -0.05 -1.99
N VAL A 21 -6.92 0.27 -3.27
CA VAL A 21 -7.96 0.70 -4.21
C VAL A 21 -8.94 -0.43 -4.49
N MET A 22 -8.45 -1.66 -4.71
CA MET A 22 -9.30 -2.84 -4.89
C MET A 22 -10.22 -3.08 -3.68
N GLN A 23 -9.68 -2.94 -2.46
CA GLN A 23 -10.48 -3.11 -1.25
C GLN A 23 -11.52 -2.00 -1.10
N LEU A 24 -11.17 -0.76 -1.42
CA LEU A 24 -12.12 0.36 -1.42
C LEU A 24 -13.26 0.13 -2.43
N CYS A 25 -12.94 -0.32 -3.64
CA CYS A 25 -13.95 -0.67 -4.65
C CYS A 25 -14.88 -1.80 -4.18
N ARG A 26 -14.34 -2.85 -3.55
CA ARG A 26 -15.13 -3.96 -3.00
C ARG A 26 -16.09 -3.47 -1.92
N GLU A 27 -15.59 -2.68 -0.98
CA GLU A 27 -16.41 -2.18 0.12
C GLU A 27 -17.53 -1.28 -0.37
N GLN A 28 -17.25 -0.40 -1.31
CA GLN A 28 -18.29 0.43 -1.93
C GLN A 28 -19.34 -0.42 -2.64
N SER A 29 -18.91 -1.47 -3.36
CA SER A 29 -19.84 -2.37 -4.04
C SER A 29 -20.70 -3.17 -3.05
N ARG A 30 -20.10 -3.68 -1.96
CA ARG A 30 -20.83 -4.36 -0.88
C ARG A 30 -21.86 -3.47 -0.19
N ASN A 31 -21.61 -2.15 -0.19
CA ASN A 31 -22.55 -1.15 0.30
C ASN A 31 -23.60 -0.73 -0.75
N GLY A 32 -23.76 -1.51 -1.82
CA GLY A 32 -24.81 -1.31 -2.83
C GLY A 32 -24.53 -0.24 -3.88
N HIS A 33 -23.28 0.18 -4.07
CA HIS A 33 -22.90 1.13 -5.11
C HIS A 33 -22.47 0.41 -6.39
N GLY A 34 -22.80 0.97 -7.54
CA GLY A 34 -22.27 0.53 -8.83
C GLY A 34 -20.86 1.06 -9.03
N VAL A 35 -19.84 0.19 -8.95
CA VAL A 35 -18.44 0.59 -8.98
C VAL A 35 -17.75 0.15 -10.26
N VAL A 36 -17.00 1.07 -10.87
CA VAL A 36 -16.17 0.78 -12.06
C VAL A 36 -14.76 1.29 -11.79
N LEU A 37 -13.76 0.45 -12.05
CA LEU A 37 -12.33 0.81 -11.97
C LEU A 37 -11.75 0.93 -13.38
N TYR A 38 -11.32 2.14 -13.75
CA TYR A 38 -10.52 2.38 -14.95
C TYR A 38 -9.04 2.29 -14.61
N THR A 39 -8.31 1.52 -15.41
CA THR A 39 -6.86 1.34 -15.25
C THR A 39 -6.18 1.21 -16.60
N THR A 40 -4.88 1.08 -16.61
CA THR A 40 -4.11 0.84 -17.83
C THR A 40 -3.23 -0.39 -17.71
N HIS A 41 -2.84 -0.96 -18.84
CA HIS A 41 -1.86 -2.02 -18.90
C HIS A 41 -0.90 -1.80 -20.07
N TRP A 42 0.32 -2.30 -19.89
CA TRP A 42 1.29 -2.36 -20.97
C TRP A 42 0.98 -3.58 -21.85
N PRO A 43 0.96 -3.43 -23.18
CA PRO A 43 1.10 -4.58 -24.06
C PRO A 43 2.45 -5.23 -23.72
N ARG A 44 2.46 -6.50 -23.32
CA ARG A 44 3.72 -7.22 -23.13
C ARG A 44 4.44 -7.32 -24.47
N GLU A 45 5.74 -6.96 -24.51
CA GLU A 45 6.59 -7.05 -25.71
C GLU A 45 6.86 -8.49 -26.16
N THR A 46 6.42 -9.48 -25.41
CA THR A 46 6.55 -10.90 -25.76
C THR A 46 5.41 -11.32 -26.68
N GLY A 47 5.62 -11.32 -27.98
CA GLY A 47 4.94 -11.95 -29.13
C GLY A 47 3.59 -12.66 -29.02
N ALA A 48 3.01 -12.85 -27.86
CA ALA A 48 1.64 -13.21 -27.64
C ALA A 48 0.81 -11.92 -27.64
N ALA A 49 -0.09 -11.76 -28.60
CA ALA A 49 -1.08 -10.70 -28.63
C ALA A 49 -1.75 -10.60 -27.25
N SER A 50 -1.25 -9.73 -26.40
CA SER A 50 -1.91 -9.41 -25.14
C SER A 50 -3.12 -8.56 -25.50
N SER A 51 -4.21 -9.24 -25.88
CA SER A 51 -5.51 -8.60 -25.96
C SER A 51 -5.75 -7.87 -24.65
N ILE A 52 -6.10 -6.60 -24.75
CA ILE A 52 -6.65 -5.86 -23.60
C ILE A 52 -7.75 -6.76 -23.05
N PRO A 53 -7.70 -7.21 -21.81
CA PRO A 53 -8.78 -8.01 -21.31
C PRO A 53 -10.06 -7.20 -21.47
N PRO A 54 -11.14 -7.77 -22.00
CA PRO A 54 -12.41 -7.10 -22.03
C PRO A 54 -12.77 -6.64 -20.62
N PRO A 55 -13.63 -5.63 -20.47
CA PRO A 55 -14.12 -5.27 -19.14
C PRO A 55 -14.56 -6.54 -18.42
N PHE A 56 -13.98 -6.85 -17.28
CA PHE A 56 -14.32 -8.05 -16.52
C PHE A 56 -14.85 -7.69 -15.13
N SER A 57 -15.76 -8.49 -14.64
CA SER A 57 -16.28 -8.39 -13.29
C SER A 57 -15.38 -9.21 -12.34
N THR A 58 -15.07 -8.66 -11.19
CA THR A 58 -14.43 -9.40 -10.09
C THR A 58 -15.45 -10.17 -9.23
N GLY A 59 -16.73 -10.15 -9.63
CA GLY A 59 -17.85 -10.56 -8.79
C GLY A 59 -18.41 -9.41 -7.93
N ASP A 60 -17.57 -8.50 -7.51
CA ASP A 60 -17.96 -7.33 -6.70
C ASP A 60 -18.14 -6.07 -7.57
N PHE A 61 -17.25 -5.80 -8.54
CA PHE A 61 -17.25 -4.58 -9.37
C PHE A 61 -16.58 -4.81 -10.73
N MET A 62 -16.75 -3.85 -11.64
CA MET A 62 -16.20 -3.94 -13.00
C MET A 62 -14.83 -3.28 -13.12
N ILE A 63 -13.92 -3.90 -13.87
CA ILE A 63 -12.61 -3.33 -14.23
C ILE A 63 -12.55 -3.14 -15.74
N LYS A 64 -12.14 -1.96 -16.18
CA LYS A 64 -11.85 -1.64 -17.57
C LYS A 64 -10.42 -1.19 -17.72
N ALA A 65 -9.61 -1.97 -18.44
CA ALA A 65 -8.23 -1.67 -18.74
C ALA A 65 -8.10 -1.00 -20.11
N PHE A 66 -7.20 -0.03 -20.22
CA PHE A 66 -6.92 0.71 -21.45
C PHE A 66 -5.46 0.50 -21.85
N PRO A 67 -5.14 0.48 -23.17
CA PRO A 67 -3.77 0.33 -23.62
C PRO A 67 -2.96 1.57 -23.32
N ILE A 68 -1.68 1.36 -23.02
CA ILE A 68 -0.69 2.42 -22.92
C ILE A 68 0.04 2.52 -24.24
N LYS A 69 0.22 3.75 -24.73
CA LYS A 69 1.05 4.09 -25.86
C LYS A 69 2.27 4.89 -25.40
N ARG A 70 3.40 4.71 -26.06
CA ARG A 70 4.58 5.59 -25.96
C ARG A 70 4.75 6.27 -27.28
N ASP A 71 4.69 7.58 -27.28
CA ASP A 71 4.94 8.38 -28.47
C ASP A 71 6.36 8.95 -28.40
N ARG A 72 7.14 8.72 -29.46
CA ARG A 72 8.51 9.28 -29.59
C ARG A 72 8.51 10.81 -29.55
N LEU A 73 7.44 11.44 -30.07
CA LEU A 73 7.28 12.91 -30.04
C LEU A 73 7.02 13.48 -28.64
N MET A 74 6.41 12.72 -27.72
CA MET A 74 6.10 13.15 -26.36
C MET A 74 7.10 12.62 -25.32
N SER A 75 8.39 12.60 -25.64
CA SER A 75 9.45 12.22 -24.69
C SER A 75 9.28 10.82 -24.07
N ASN A 76 8.69 9.88 -24.80
CA ASN A 76 8.38 8.52 -24.29
C ASN A 76 7.47 8.48 -23.04
N LEU A 77 6.71 9.54 -22.76
CA LEU A 77 5.78 9.51 -21.64
C LEU A 77 4.63 8.54 -21.91
N PRO A 78 4.31 7.66 -20.96
CA PRO A 78 3.18 6.76 -21.10
C PRO A 78 1.87 7.54 -21.14
N HIS A 79 1.05 7.32 -22.15
CA HIS A 79 -0.26 7.94 -22.29
C HIS A 79 -1.29 6.94 -22.82
N SER A 80 -2.57 7.21 -22.63
CA SER A 80 -3.66 6.39 -23.10
C SER A 80 -4.76 7.30 -23.67
N PRO A 81 -4.74 7.57 -24.99
CA PRO A 81 -5.78 8.35 -25.64
C PRO A 81 -7.17 7.79 -25.45
N GLU A 82 -7.30 6.48 -25.47
CA GLU A 82 -8.57 5.76 -25.28
C GLU A 82 -9.15 5.96 -23.87
N LEU A 83 -8.31 5.97 -22.83
CA LEU A 83 -8.71 6.33 -21.48
C LEU A 83 -9.23 7.77 -21.41
N ILE A 84 -8.47 8.72 -21.96
CA ILE A 84 -8.85 10.14 -21.97
C ILE A 84 -10.15 10.37 -22.73
N GLN A 85 -10.31 9.75 -23.90
CA GLN A 85 -11.53 9.83 -24.68
C GLN A 85 -12.73 9.25 -23.92
N SER A 86 -12.55 8.09 -23.29
CA SER A 86 -13.59 7.48 -22.46
C SER A 86 -13.99 8.39 -21.29
N LEU A 87 -13.02 9.01 -20.60
CA LEU A 87 -13.31 9.96 -19.51
C LEU A 87 -14.13 11.16 -20.00
N ARG A 88 -13.77 11.72 -21.13
CA ARG A 88 -14.51 12.86 -21.73
C ARG A 88 -15.97 12.49 -22.07
N SER A 89 -16.23 11.26 -22.47
CA SER A 89 -17.56 10.83 -22.92
C SER A 89 -18.47 10.35 -21.78
N VAL A 90 -17.91 9.73 -20.74
CA VAL A 90 -18.74 9.05 -19.72
C VAL A 90 -18.56 9.54 -18.29
N ALA A 91 -17.49 10.29 -17.96
CA ALA A 91 -17.20 10.63 -16.56
C ALA A 91 -18.33 11.39 -15.86
N ARG A 92 -19.09 12.22 -16.59
CA ARG A 92 -20.25 12.97 -16.06
C ARG A 92 -21.45 12.08 -15.68
N LYS A 93 -21.48 10.82 -16.17
CA LYS A 93 -22.55 9.87 -15.85
C LYS A 93 -22.36 9.24 -14.47
N PHE A 94 -21.17 9.41 -13.87
CA PHE A 94 -20.88 8.92 -12.54
C PHE A 94 -21.23 9.97 -11.46
N ASP A 95 -21.74 9.47 -10.35
CA ASP A 95 -22.04 10.31 -9.20
C ASP A 95 -20.80 10.78 -8.48
N LEU A 96 -19.77 9.94 -8.45
CA LEU A 96 -18.47 10.19 -7.83
C LEU A 96 -17.35 9.67 -8.72
N VAL A 97 -16.33 10.49 -8.92
CA VAL A 97 -15.07 10.08 -9.57
C VAL A 97 -13.94 10.22 -8.57
N ILE A 98 -13.18 9.15 -8.34
CA ILE A 98 -12.01 9.14 -7.46
C ILE A 98 -10.77 8.84 -8.29
N THR A 99 -9.82 9.78 -8.28
CA THR A 99 -8.53 9.60 -8.95
C THR A 99 -7.46 9.21 -7.93
N HIS A 100 -6.57 8.32 -8.32
CA HIS A 100 -5.51 7.81 -7.47
C HIS A 100 -4.14 8.18 -8.00
N SER A 101 -3.22 8.50 -7.09
CA SER A 101 -1.81 8.84 -7.36
C SER A 101 -1.58 10.23 -7.96
N LEU A 102 -0.33 10.65 -7.92
CA LEU A 102 0.22 11.87 -8.53
C LEU A 102 1.54 11.53 -9.25
N TRP A 103 2.12 12.49 -9.94
CA TRP A 103 3.43 12.36 -10.60
C TRP A 103 3.49 11.26 -11.67
N ASN A 104 2.36 10.80 -12.13
CA ASN A 104 2.23 9.80 -13.19
C ASN A 104 1.45 10.43 -14.35
N PRO A 105 1.95 10.40 -15.58
CA PRO A 105 1.28 11.02 -16.72
C PRO A 105 -0.17 10.60 -16.90
N LEU A 106 -0.48 9.30 -16.67
CA LEU A 106 -1.84 8.78 -16.80
C LEU A 106 -2.79 9.40 -15.76
N ALA A 107 -2.36 9.51 -14.48
CA ALA A 107 -3.13 10.21 -13.45
C ALA A 107 -3.28 11.70 -13.76
N THR A 108 -2.16 12.36 -14.10
CA THR A 108 -2.10 13.79 -14.40
C THR A 108 -3.06 14.18 -15.51
N PHE A 109 -3.01 13.46 -16.65
CA PHE A 109 -3.84 13.78 -17.80
C PHE A 109 -5.29 13.32 -17.64
N SER A 110 -5.56 12.28 -16.84
CA SER A 110 -6.93 11.92 -16.45
C SER A 110 -7.59 13.05 -15.66
N MET A 111 -6.93 13.57 -14.63
CA MET A 111 -7.44 14.71 -13.85
C MET A 111 -7.61 15.97 -14.71
N ARG A 112 -6.68 16.21 -15.63
CA ARG A 112 -6.81 17.32 -16.58
C ARG A 112 -8.04 17.15 -17.47
N ALA A 113 -8.30 15.97 -18.03
CA ALA A 113 -9.48 15.68 -18.84
C ALA A 113 -10.79 15.86 -18.04
N LEU A 114 -10.82 15.44 -16.77
CA LEU A 114 -11.97 15.67 -15.89
C LEU A 114 -12.23 17.17 -15.67
N ARG A 115 -11.19 17.98 -15.46
CA ARG A 115 -11.30 19.44 -15.31
C ARG A 115 -11.81 20.13 -16.59
N GLU A 116 -11.23 19.76 -17.73
CA GLU A 116 -11.65 20.28 -19.04
C GLU A 116 -13.13 19.94 -19.30
N ASN A 117 -13.54 18.76 -18.90
CA ASN A 117 -14.93 18.31 -18.99
C ASN A 117 -15.83 18.79 -17.83
N ARG A 118 -15.34 19.66 -16.94
CA ARG A 118 -16.07 20.16 -15.76
C ARG A 118 -16.67 19.04 -14.90
N THR A 119 -16.02 17.89 -14.83
CA THR A 119 -16.43 16.77 -13.99
C THR A 119 -15.76 16.89 -12.61
N PRO A 120 -16.51 17.05 -11.51
CA PRO A 120 -15.94 17.05 -10.17
C PRO A 120 -15.29 15.71 -9.86
N TYR A 121 -14.16 15.73 -9.14
CA TYR A 121 -13.48 14.52 -8.72
C TYR A 121 -12.85 14.66 -7.33
N SER A 122 -12.72 13.56 -6.65
CA SER A 122 -11.87 13.43 -5.46
C SER A 122 -10.50 12.90 -5.86
N LEU A 123 -9.46 13.32 -5.16
CA LEU A 123 -8.09 12.88 -5.38
C LEU A 123 -7.56 12.16 -4.14
N MET A 124 -7.00 10.96 -4.31
CA MET A 124 -6.32 10.19 -3.26
C MET A 124 -4.83 10.04 -3.62
N PRO A 125 -3.94 10.87 -3.03
CA PRO A 125 -2.54 10.97 -3.44
C PRO A 125 -1.65 9.83 -2.96
N HIS A 126 -2.06 9.01 -1.99
CA HIS A 126 -1.29 7.88 -1.45
C HIS A 126 0.14 8.25 -1.01
N GLY A 127 0.28 9.30 -0.21
CA GLY A 127 1.58 9.76 0.30
C GLY A 127 2.41 10.61 -0.66
N MET A 128 1.89 10.88 -1.86
CA MET A 128 2.67 11.57 -2.90
C MET A 128 2.70 13.11 -2.77
N LEU A 129 1.94 13.69 -1.83
CA LEU A 129 2.01 15.12 -1.46
C LEU A 129 2.96 15.40 -0.30
N ASP A 130 3.70 14.39 0.17
CA ASP A 130 4.72 14.60 1.19
C ASP A 130 5.89 15.45 0.65
N PRO A 131 6.32 16.53 1.36
CA PRO A 131 7.44 17.38 0.92
C PRO A 131 8.73 16.63 0.60
N VAL A 132 8.98 15.49 1.26
CA VAL A 132 10.14 14.62 0.96
C VAL A 132 10.08 14.05 -0.45
N VAL A 133 8.86 13.73 -0.93
CA VAL A 133 8.67 13.25 -2.31
C VAL A 133 8.97 14.34 -3.34
N PHE A 134 8.68 15.61 -3.00
CA PHE A 134 9.02 16.74 -3.86
C PHE A 134 10.54 16.95 -3.99
N ARG A 135 11.30 16.76 -2.92
CA ARG A 135 12.74 16.97 -2.92
C ARG A 135 13.47 15.99 -3.84
N ARG A 136 12.97 14.75 -3.94
CA ARG A 136 13.54 13.73 -4.83
C ARG A 136 13.22 14.08 -6.29
N ASN A 137 14.24 14.20 -7.14
CA ASN A 137 14.12 14.59 -8.56
C ASN A 137 13.42 15.97 -8.75
N ARG A 138 13.69 16.91 -7.85
CA ARG A 138 13.07 18.24 -7.79
C ARG A 138 13.08 18.94 -9.14
N TRP A 139 14.19 18.89 -9.88
CA TRP A 139 14.33 19.54 -11.18
C TRP A 139 13.37 19.00 -12.25
N LYS A 140 12.95 17.72 -12.17
CA LYS A 140 11.91 17.15 -13.06
C LYS A 140 10.51 17.47 -12.56
N LYS A 141 10.32 17.45 -11.24
CA LYS A 141 9.00 17.61 -10.63
C LYS A 141 8.53 19.06 -10.60
N LEU A 142 9.39 20.03 -10.45
CA LEU A 142 8.99 21.44 -10.40
C LEU A 142 8.28 21.92 -11.67
N PRO A 143 8.81 21.71 -12.89
CA PRO A 143 8.07 22.06 -14.10
C PRO A 143 6.74 21.30 -14.21
N TRP A 144 6.75 19.99 -13.91
CA TRP A 144 5.56 19.16 -13.94
C TRP A 144 4.50 19.63 -12.94
N ALA A 145 4.92 19.98 -11.73
CA ALA A 145 4.07 20.52 -10.68
C ALA A 145 3.41 21.82 -11.13
N PHE A 146 4.20 22.75 -11.67
CA PHE A 146 3.72 24.05 -12.11
C PHE A 146 2.74 23.94 -13.30
N LEU A 147 3.05 23.09 -14.27
CA LEU A 147 2.24 22.97 -15.48
C LEU A 147 0.90 22.22 -15.24
N TRP A 148 0.89 21.21 -14.36
CA TRP A 148 -0.27 20.32 -14.25
C TRP A 148 -0.67 19.97 -12.83
N GLU A 149 0.25 19.43 -12.00
CA GLU A 149 -0.15 18.76 -10.76
C GLU A 149 -0.72 19.70 -9.71
N ARG A 150 -0.15 20.87 -9.56
CA ARG A 150 -0.69 21.89 -8.65
C ARG A 150 -2.15 22.19 -8.98
N SER A 151 -2.45 22.45 -10.25
CA SER A 151 -3.81 22.72 -10.69
C SER A 151 -4.74 21.50 -10.53
N ASN A 152 -4.22 20.27 -10.72
CA ASN A 152 -4.98 19.06 -10.48
C ASN A 152 -5.37 18.90 -9.01
N VAL A 153 -4.45 19.19 -8.08
CA VAL A 153 -4.71 19.13 -6.64
C VAL A 153 -5.65 20.27 -6.20
N GLU A 154 -5.36 21.50 -6.57
CA GLU A 154 -6.11 22.69 -6.13
C GLU A 154 -7.55 22.73 -6.69
N LYS A 155 -7.83 22.05 -7.79
CA LYS A 155 -9.15 21.96 -8.43
C LYS A 155 -9.91 20.67 -8.13
N ALA A 156 -9.35 19.74 -7.37
CA ALA A 156 -10.11 18.63 -6.84
C ALA A 156 -11.28 19.14 -5.96
N ALA A 157 -12.36 18.38 -5.86
CA ALA A 157 -13.46 18.73 -4.97
C ALA A 157 -13.11 18.40 -3.51
N ILE A 158 -12.49 17.22 -3.31
CA ILE A 158 -11.98 16.75 -2.01
C ILE A 158 -10.64 16.05 -2.26
N VAL A 159 -9.67 16.28 -1.38
CA VAL A 159 -8.44 15.44 -1.31
C VAL A 159 -8.58 14.45 -0.15
N LEU A 160 -8.45 13.16 -0.47
CA LEU A 160 -8.56 12.05 0.45
C LEU A 160 -7.17 11.63 0.93
N PHE A 161 -6.97 11.59 2.23
CA PHE A 161 -5.74 11.13 2.85
C PHE A 161 -5.98 9.82 3.61
N ASN A 162 -4.98 8.94 3.62
CA ASN A 162 -5.10 7.66 4.33
C ASN A 162 -4.87 7.80 5.84
N THR A 163 -4.19 8.87 6.26
CA THR A 163 -3.88 9.14 7.67
C THR A 163 -3.90 10.65 7.93
N ALA A 164 -4.17 11.04 9.17
CA ALA A 164 -4.06 12.44 9.59
C ALA A 164 -2.60 12.95 9.46
N ALA A 165 -1.61 12.07 9.64
CA ALA A 165 -0.21 12.40 9.44
C ALA A 165 0.10 12.73 7.98
N GLU A 166 -0.47 12.00 7.02
CA GLU A 166 -0.37 12.31 5.59
C GLU A 166 -0.97 13.67 5.26
N GLU A 167 -2.17 13.95 5.77
CA GLU A 167 -2.83 15.26 5.61
C GLU A 167 -1.96 16.40 6.15
N LYS A 168 -1.43 16.24 7.38
CA LYS A 168 -0.55 17.23 8.01
C LYS A 168 0.73 17.47 7.19
N LYS A 169 1.31 16.43 6.62
CA LYS A 169 2.48 16.55 5.72
C LYS A 169 2.11 17.23 4.41
N ALA A 170 0.98 16.88 3.80
CA ALA A 170 0.52 17.49 2.55
C ALA A 170 0.26 19.00 2.70
N LYS A 171 -0.28 19.46 3.83
CA LYS A 171 -0.44 20.90 4.13
C LYS A 171 0.87 21.68 4.11
N ARG A 172 2.01 21.01 4.30
CA ARG A 172 3.35 21.64 4.24
C ARG A 172 3.93 21.73 2.83
N CYS A 173 3.25 21.19 1.80
CA CYS A 173 3.75 21.29 0.42
C CYS A 173 3.62 22.71 -0.19
N GLY A 174 2.90 23.61 0.47
CA GLY A 174 2.71 25.00 0.04
C GLY A 174 1.66 25.18 -1.05
N TRP A 175 0.89 24.13 -1.39
CA TRP A 175 -0.23 24.23 -2.33
C TRP A 175 -1.54 24.48 -1.57
N ARG A 176 -2.47 25.19 -2.23
CA ARG A 176 -3.81 25.37 -1.70
C ARG A 176 -4.56 24.04 -1.78
N LEU A 177 -4.76 23.38 -0.66
CA LEU A 177 -5.61 22.19 -0.61
C LEU A 177 -7.08 22.62 -0.57
N PRO A 178 -7.95 21.98 -1.37
CA PRO A 178 -9.41 22.15 -1.25
C PRO A 178 -9.90 21.50 0.06
N GLN A 179 -11.16 21.11 0.14
CA GLN A 179 -11.62 20.30 1.26
C GLN A 179 -10.81 19.01 1.37
N THR A 180 -10.48 18.62 2.60
CA THR A 180 -9.74 17.40 2.89
C THR A 180 -10.59 16.44 3.72
N PHE A 181 -10.35 15.15 3.55
CA PHE A 181 -10.98 14.10 4.34
C PHE A 181 -9.99 12.96 4.59
N VAL A 182 -9.98 12.42 5.80
CA VAL A 182 -9.14 11.26 6.12
C VAL A 182 -9.98 9.99 5.93
N LEU A 183 -9.67 9.24 4.88
CA LEU A 183 -10.26 7.95 4.55
C LEU A 183 -9.16 6.87 4.64
N PRO A 184 -9.01 6.18 5.79
CA PRO A 184 -8.02 5.13 5.95
C PRO A 184 -8.21 3.99 4.94
N HIS A 185 -7.13 3.28 4.65
CA HIS A 185 -7.26 2.04 3.87
C HIS A 185 -8.15 1.05 4.63
N LEU A 186 -9.09 0.50 3.91
CA LEU A 186 -10.01 -0.50 4.44
C LEU A 186 -9.31 -1.85 4.52
N ILE A 187 -9.53 -2.55 5.62
CA ILE A 187 -8.99 -3.90 5.86
C ILE A 187 -10.18 -4.81 6.10
N ASP A 188 -10.32 -5.83 5.28
CA ASP A 188 -11.32 -6.88 5.51
C ASP A 188 -10.81 -7.81 6.63
N LEU A 189 -11.11 -7.42 7.88
CA LEU A 189 -10.68 -8.18 9.06
C LEU A 189 -11.16 -9.63 9.03
N ALA A 190 -12.32 -9.90 8.42
CA ALA A 190 -12.86 -11.25 8.33
C ALA A 190 -11.98 -12.15 7.45
N GLU A 191 -11.39 -11.58 6.41
CA GLU A 191 -10.44 -12.29 5.54
C GLU A 191 -9.24 -12.85 6.30
N TRP A 192 -8.79 -12.16 7.37
CA TRP A 192 -7.59 -12.47 8.14
C TRP A 192 -7.86 -13.25 9.45
N LYS A 193 -9.13 -13.50 9.79
CA LYS A 193 -9.49 -14.30 10.98
C LYS A 193 -9.20 -15.78 10.77
N ASN A 194 -9.48 -16.31 9.58
CA ASN A 194 -9.34 -17.72 9.23
C ASN A 194 -8.02 -17.96 8.52
N LEU A 195 -6.99 -18.29 9.30
CA LEU A 195 -5.66 -18.55 8.77
C LEU A 195 -5.47 -20.05 8.48
N PRO A 196 -4.71 -20.39 7.43
CA PRO A 196 -4.31 -21.77 7.20
C PRO A 196 -3.41 -22.29 8.33
N PRO A 197 -3.31 -23.62 8.51
CA PRO A 197 -2.37 -24.19 9.45
C PRO A 197 -0.93 -23.74 9.17
N ARG A 198 -0.12 -23.57 10.22
CA ARG A 198 1.31 -23.20 10.12
C ARG A 198 2.10 -24.15 9.23
N SER A 199 1.76 -25.44 9.26
CA SER A 199 2.34 -26.49 8.42
C SER A 199 2.19 -26.20 6.91
N THR A 200 1.25 -25.36 6.51
CA THR A 200 1.11 -24.94 5.10
C THR A 200 2.31 -24.15 4.64
N PHE A 201 2.81 -23.21 5.44
CA PHE A 201 4.02 -22.47 5.14
C PHE A 201 5.29 -23.34 5.27
N GLU A 202 5.32 -24.19 6.28
CA GLU A 202 6.46 -25.10 6.53
C GLU A 202 6.63 -26.14 5.43
N ARG A 203 5.56 -26.55 4.74
CA ARG A 203 5.66 -27.40 3.55
C ARG A 203 6.25 -26.67 2.34
N LEU A 204 5.93 -25.38 2.18
CA LEU A 204 6.49 -24.54 1.12
C LEU A 204 7.96 -24.18 1.39
N PHE A 205 8.30 -23.98 2.67
CA PHE A 205 9.60 -23.54 3.13
C PHE A 205 10.06 -24.35 4.36
N PRO A 206 10.54 -25.62 4.18
CA PRO A 206 10.83 -26.54 5.28
C PRO A 206 11.85 -26.02 6.30
N GLN A 207 12.78 -25.15 5.88
CA GLN A 207 13.78 -24.52 6.74
C GLN A 207 13.18 -23.63 7.83
N THR A 208 11.87 -23.32 7.77
CA THR A 208 11.21 -22.46 8.74
C THR A 208 10.62 -23.23 9.92
N LYS A 209 10.61 -24.56 9.90
CA LYS A 209 9.85 -25.44 10.83
C LYS A 209 10.19 -25.18 12.30
N GLU A 210 11.48 -25.15 12.64
CA GLU A 210 11.95 -25.02 14.03
C GLU A 210 12.36 -23.57 14.39
N SER A 211 12.06 -22.60 13.49
CA SER A 211 12.53 -21.23 13.65
C SER A 211 11.48 -20.33 14.31
N GLU A 212 11.94 -19.30 15.01
CA GLU A 212 11.12 -18.16 15.43
C GLU A 212 11.10 -17.12 14.31
N ILE A 213 9.95 -16.98 13.65
CA ILE A 213 9.86 -16.20 12.41
C ILE A 213 9.59 -14.73 12.69
N ILE A 214 10.51 -13.88 12.29
CA ILE A 214 10.33 -12.45 12.10
C ILE A 214 9.89 -12.25 10.65
N LEU A 215 8.67 -11.81 10.43
CA LEU A 215 8.10 -11.64 9.10
C LEU A 215 8.20 -10.19 8.63
N PHE A 216 8.70 -9.99 7.44
CA PHE A 216 8.56 -8.75 6.68
C PHE A 216 7.69 -9.01 5.46
N VAL A 217 6.70 -8.14 5.22
CA VAL A 217 5.85 -8.20 4.02
C VAL A 217 5.85 -6.84 3.33
N GLY A 218 6.37 -6.78 2.11
CA GLY A 218 6.46 -5.56 1.33
C GLY A 218 7.50 -5.67 0.21
N ARG A 219 7.57 -4.66 -0.65
CA ARG A 219 8.61 -4.59 -1.68
C ARG A 219 10.00 -4.54 -1.06
N ILE A 220 10.94 -5.28 -1.63
CA ILE A 220 12.35 -5.22 -1.24
C ILE A 220 12.93 -3.95 -1.85
N ASN A 221 13.06 -2.91 -1.02
CA ASN A 221 13.48 -1.58 -1.44
C ASN A 221 14.19 -0.89 -0.27
N TRP A 222 15.16 -0.02 -0.55
CA TRP A 222 15.96 0.68 0.46
C TRP A 222 15.12 1.49 1.46
N VAL A 223 13.94 2.03 1.04
CA VAL A 223 13.02 2.77 1.93
C VAL A 223 12.48 1.89 3.07
N LYS A 224 12.53 0.57 2.91
CA LYS A 224 12.03 -0.39 3.92
C LYS A 224 13.04 -0.70 5.02
N ASN A 225 14.28 -0.17 4.93
CA ASN A 225 15.35 -0.38 5.90
C ASN A 225 15.60 -1.87 6.23
N LEU A 226 15.54 -2.74 5.21
CA LEU A 226 15.82 -4.16 5.39
C LEU A 226 17.27 -4.41 5.81
N ASP A 227 18.19 -3.54 5.41
CA ASP A 227 19.58 -3.52 5.87
C ASP A 227 19.67 -3.42 7.40
N LYS A 228 18.92 -2.49 8.00
CA LYS A 228 18.85 -2.31 9.46
C LYS A 228 18.15 -3.48 10.16
N LEU A 229 17.14 -4.04 9.53
CA LEU A 229 16.44 -5.23 10.05
C LEU A 229 17.36 -6.47 10.05
N ILE A 230 18.21 -6.63 9.04
CA ILE A 230 19.22 -7.68 8.96
C ILE A 230 20.29 -7.46 10.05
N GLU A 231 20.72 -6.23 10.27
CA GLU A 231 21.65 -5.91 11.36
C GLU A 231 21.03 -6.20 12.74
N ALA A 232 19.76 -5.86 12.92
CA ALA A 232 19.01 -6.20 14.13
C ALA A 232 18.88 -7.72 14.32
N LEU A 233 18.65 -8.48 13.24
CA LEU A 233 18.61 -9.94 13.32
C LEU A 233 19.91 -10.53 13.89
N ALA A 234 21.08 -10.01 13.52
CA ALA A 234 22.35 -10.45 14.08
C ALA A 234 22.38 -10.30 15.61
N LEU A 235 21.86 -9.18 16.13
CA LEU A 235 21.77 -8.95 17.59
C LEU A 235 20.70 -9.84 18.24
N VAL A 236 19.55 -10.03 17.60
CA VAL A 236 18.49 -10.94 18.08
C VAL A 236 19.03 -12.35 18.22
N ARG A 237 19.76 -12.86 17.24
CA ARG A 237 20.28 -14.24 17.23
C ARG A 237 21.31 -14.53 18.33
N GLN A 238 21.95 -13.53 18.91
CA GLN A 238 22.81 -13.71 20.08
C GLN A 238 22.01 -14.21 21.31
N LYS A 239 20.74 -13.81 21.44
CA LYS A 239 19.84 -14.21 22.52
C LYS A 239 18.83 -15.28 22.10
N ARG A 240 18.48 -15.32 20.82
CA ARG A 240 17.47 -16.21 20.22
C ARG A 240 18.05 -16.89 18.97
N PRO A 241 18.88 -17.92 19.09
CA PRO A 241 19.58 -18.53 17.95
C PRO A 241 18.66 -19.11 16.87
N SER A 242 17.42 -19.46 17.23
CA SER A 242 16.38 -19.94 16.31
C SER A 242 15.68 -18.85 15.52
N ALA A 243 15.96 -17.56 15.78
CA ALA A 243 15.33 -16.47 15.05
C ALA A 243 15.72 -16.47 13.55
N MET A 244 14.70 -16.34 12.70
CA MET A 244 14.84 -16.29 11.24
C MET A 244 14.02 -15.13 10.69
N LEU A 245 14.60 -14.34 9.78
CA LEU A 245 13.91 -13.30 9.03
C LEU A 245 13.34 -13.90 7.74
N VAL A 246 12.04 -13.75 7.54
CA VAL A 246 11.34 -14.11 6.30
C VAL A 246 10.88 -12.85 5.60
N CYS A 247 11.39 -12.59 4.41
CA CYS A 247 11.07 -11.44 3.57
C CYS A 247 10.14 -11.89 2.43
N VAL A 248 8.89 -11.43 2.48
CA VAL A 248 7.86 -11.68 1.47
C VAL A 248 7.66 -10.44 0.62
N GLY A 249 7.88 -10.55 -0.67
CA GLY A 249 7.63 -9.47 -1.63
C GLY A 249 8.61 -9.45 -2.80
N PRO A 250 8.29 -8.65 -3.84
CA PRO A 250 9.12 -8.56 -5.02
C PRO A 250 10.34 -7.65 -4.78
N ASP A 251 11.41 -7.95 -5.50
CA ASP A 251 12.55 -7.06 -5.69
C ASP A 251 12.48 -6.43 -7.08
N ASN A 252 12.06 -5.16 -7.13
CA ASN A 252 11.88 -4.45 -8.38
C ASN A 252 13.07 -3.55 -8.73
N ASP A 253 13.93 -3.27 -7.74
CA ASP A 253 15.01 -2.27 -7.86
C ASP A 253 16.39 -2.92 -7.82
N GLY A 254 16.50 -4.26 -7.74
CA GLY A 254 17.77 -4.99 -7.58
C GLY A 254 18.41 -4.84 -6.19
N TYR A 255 17.70 -4.28 -5.21
CA TYR A 255 18.24 -4.05 -3.88
C TYR A 255 18.51 -5.33 -3.08
N LYS A 256 17.88 -6.43 -3.45
CA LYS A 256 18.09 -7.75 -2.83
C LYS A 256 19.54 -8.22 -2.94
N GLU A 257 20.23 -7.93 -4.04
CA GLU A 257 21.63 -8.34 -4.25
C GLU A 257 22.55 -7.73 -3.19
N GLU A 258 22.36 -6.42 -2.90
CA GLU A 258 23.10 -5.73 -1.83
C GLU A 258 22.81 -6.37 -0.46
N LEU A 259 21.56 -6.71 -0.20
CA LEU A 259 21.16 -7.35 1.06
C LEU A 259 21.77 -8.76 1.20
N VAL A 260 21.82 -9.55 0.13
CA VAL A 260 22.42 -10.89 0.13
C VAL A 260 23.90 -10.82 0.50
N GLU A 261 24.63 -9.84 -0.01
CA GLU A 261 26.05 -9.67 0.34
C GLU A 261 26.22 -9.28 1.82
N ARG A 262 25.37 -8.39 2.34
CA ARG A 262 25.35 -8.05 3.77
C ARG A 262 25.02 -9.26 4.67
N ILE A 263 24.09 -10.10 4.24
CA ILE A 263 23.70 -11.34 4.94
C ILE A 263 24.90 -12.31 4.99
N ARG A 264 25.57 -12.48 3.85
CA ARG A 264 26.74 -13.37 3.73
C ARG A 264 27.90 -12.90 4.62
N SER A 265 28.26 -11.61 4.56
CA SER A 265 29.36 -11.04 5.34
C SER A 265 29.15 -11.14 6.84
N ARG A 266 27.89 -11.30 7.30
CA ARG A 266 27.52 -11.47 8.71
C ARG A 266 27.25 -12.92 9.13
N GLY A 267 27.43 -13.89 8.23
CA GLY A 267 27.16 -15.31 8.52
C GLY A 267 25.68 -15.63 8.76
N LEU A 268 24.76 -14.79 8.23
CA LEU A 268 23.32 -14.91 8.46
C LEU A 268 22.59 -15.69 7.35
N SER A 269 23.29 -16.22 6.36
CA SER A 269 22.68 -16.89 5.20
C SER A 269 21.64 -17.96 5.56
N PRO A 270 21.82 -18.80 6.58
CA PRO A 270 20.79 -19.77 6.98
C PRO A 270 19.58 -19.16 7.68
N SER A 271 19.65 -17.89 8.06
CA SER A 271 18.68 -17.24 8.96
C SER A 271 17.85 -16.15 8.26
N VAL A 272 18.03 -16.00 6.94
CA VAL A 272 17.25 -15.06 6.14
C VAL A 272 16.69 -15.77 4.91
N LEU A 273 15.38 -15.69 4.73
CA LEU A 273 14.67 -16.28 3.60
C LEU A 273 13.98 -15.19 2.80
N PHE A 274 14.26 -15.11 1.50
CA PHE A 274 13.48 -14.33 0.54
C PHE A 274 12.54 -15.25 -0.23
N THR A 275 11.24 -15.13 -0.02
CA THR A 275 10.26 -16.01 -0.68
C THR A 275 9.88 -15.56 -2.09
N GLY A 276 10.21 -14.30 -2.44
CA GLY A 276 9.54 -13.63 -3.55
C GLY A 276 8.13 -13.19 -3.15
N MET A 277 7.32 -12.85 -4.17
CA MET A 277 5.94 -12.43 -3.94
C MET A 277 5.05 -13.62 -3.58
N LEU A 278 4.28 -13.48 -2.52
CA LEU A 278 3.24 -14.42 -2.13
C LEU A 278 1.89 -13.71 -2.10
N GLU A 279 0.83 -14.42 -2.50
CA GLU A 279 -0.55 -13.92 -2.50
C GLU A 279 -1.51 -15.00 -2.00
N GLY A 280 -2.73 -14.60 -1.65
CA GLY A 280 -3.79 -15.53 -1.22
C GLY A 280 -3.37 -16.43 -0.07
N GLN A 281 -3.58 -17.74 -0.20
CA GLN A 281 -3.30 -18.72 0.87
C GLN A 281 -1.83 -18.81 1.28
N PRO A 282 -0.83 -18.79 0.36
CA PRO A 282 0.59 -18.73 0.73
C PRO A 282 0.95 -17.51 1.58
N LEU A 283 0.41 -16.33 1.27
CA LEU A 283 0.64 -15.12 2.07
C LEU A 283 0.00 -15.24 3.46
N LYS A 284 -1.24 -15.72 3.54
CA LYS A 284 -1.91 -16.00 4.82
C LYS A 284 -1.14 -17.02 5.67
N ALA A 285 -0.56 -18.02 5.01
CA ALA A 285 0.27 -19.02 5.68
C ALA A 285 1.57 -18.42 6.24
N ALA A 286 2.18 -17.45 5.56
CA ALA A 286 3.33 -16.71 6.08
C ALA A 286 2.98 -15.96 7.37
N TYR A 287 1.86 -15.24 7.39
CA TYR A 287 1.36 -14.61 8.62
C TYR A 287 1.03 -15.64 9.71
N ALA A 288 0.35 -16.74 9.38
CA ALA A 288 0.02 -17.79 10.34
C ALA A 288 1.27 -18.40 10.98
N ARG A 289 2.36 -18.55 10.22
CA ARG A 289 3.63 -19.13 10.67
C ARG A 289 4.46 -18.17 11.49
N SER A 290 4.32 -16.87 11.27
CA SER A 290 5.18 -15.88 11.91
C SER A 290 4.92 -15.75 13.41
N ASN A 291 5.92 -15.29 14.15
CA ASN A 291 5.87 -14.97 15.57
C ASN A 291 5.71 -13.47 15.79
N VAL A 292 6.36 -12.66 14.96
CA VAL A 292 6.31 -11.19 15.00
C VAL A 292 6.40 -10.64 13.59
N LEU A 293 5.71 -9.54 13.31
CA LEU A 293 5.88 -8.77 12.07
C LEU A 293 6.79 -7.59 12.31
N ALA A 294 7.69 -7.29 11.37
CA ALA A 294 8.55 -6.11 11.42
C ALA A 294 8.37 -5.25 10.17
N LEU A 295 7.99 -3.97 10.35
CA LEU A 295 7.93 -2.97 9.30
C LEU A 295 8.66 -1.70 9.74
N VAL A 296 9.98 -1.68 9.53
CA VAL A 296 10.87 -0.61 10.02
C VAL A 296 11.23 0.43 8.95
N SER A 297 10.26 0.70 8.08
CA SER A 297 10.42 1.61 6.94
C SER A 297 10.89 3.00 7.35
N GLN A 298 11.75 3.61 6.54
CA GLN A 298 12.10 5.02 6.67
C GLN A 298 10.90 5.92 6.39
N LYS A 299 10.03 5.47 5.48
CA LYS A 299 8.80 6.15 5.12
C LYS A 299 7.76 5.13 4.68
N GLU A 300 6.61 5.15 5.33
CA GLU A 300 5.44 4.35 5.02
C GLU A 300 4.18 5.12 5.39
N ASN A 301 3.29 5.33 4.45
CA ASN A 301 2.08 6.10 4.71
C ASN A 301 1.07 5.33 5.58
N PHE A 302 0.75 4.09 5.21
CA PHE A 302 -0.22 3.29 5.94
C PHE A 302 0.38 2.01 6.53
N GLY A 303 1.08 1.20 5.72
CA GLY A 303 1.62 -0.07 6.17
C GLY A 303 0.55 -1.15 6.26
N ILE A 304 -0.08 -1.48 5.14
CA ILE A 304 -1.15 -2.51 5.06
C ILE A 304 -0.72 -3.81 5.76
N SER A 305 0.54 -4.23 5.60
CA SER A 305 1.06 -5.43 6.24
C SER A 305 1.01 -5.38 7.78
N VAL A 306 1.09 -4.20 8.39
CA VAL A 306 0.92 -4.04 9.84
C VAL A 306 -0.53 -4.34 10.24
N ALA A 307 -1.49 -3.80 9.50
CA ALA A 307 -2.91 -4.06 9.74
C ALA A 307 -3.27 -5.54 9.52
N GLU A 308 -2.76 -6.15 8.43
CA GLU A 308 -2.88 -7.59 8.17
C GLU A 308 -2.26 -8.43 9.30
N GLY A 309 -1.05 -8.07 9.75
CA GLY A 309 -0.35 -8.75 10.84
C GLY A 309 -1.14 -8.73 12.15
N LEU A 310 -1.63 -7.56 12.56
CA LEU A 310 -2.46 -7.42 13.75
C LEU A 310 -3.78 -8.21 13.63
N ALA A 311 -4.45 -8.15 12.47
CA ALA A 311 -5.65 -8.93 12.21
C ALA A 311 -5.41 -10.44 12.30
N CYS A 312 -4.21 -10.90 11.91
CA CYS A 312 -3.75 -12.28 12.09
C CYS A 312 -3.36 -12.61 13.54
N GLY A 313 -3.40 -11.65 14.46
CA GLY A 313 -2.91 -11.82 15.83
C GLY A 313 -1.39 -11.91 15.90
N ARG A 314 -0.67 -11.15 15.07
CA ARG A 314 0.79 -11.07 15.15
C ARG A 314 1.20 -9.76 15.83
N PRO A 315 2.02 -9.81 16.89
CA PRO A 315 2.65 -8.63 17.43
C PRO A 315 3.50 -7.94 16.36
N VAL A 316 3.66 -6.62 16.44
CA VAL A 316 4.34 -5.83 15.40
C VAL A 316 5.41 -4.91 15.95
N VAL A 317 6.56 -4.89 15.29
CA VAL A 317 7.58 -3.85 15.44
C VAL A 317 7.44 -2.89 14.26
N VAL A 318 7.20 -1.62 14.54
CA VAL A 318 7.07 -0.57 13.53
C VAL A 318 8.03 0.57 13.80
N SER A 319 8.59 1.17 12.76
CA SER A 319 9.36 2.39 12.92
C SER A 319 8.47 3.62 12.97
N GLU A 320 9.00 4.73 13.48
CA GLU A 320 8.36 6.05 13.43
C GLU A 320 8.07 6.55 12.01
N GLY A 321 8.70 5.94 11.00
CA GLY A 321 8.43 6.20 9.60
C GLY A 321 7.10 5.63 9.09
N VAL A 322 6.40 4.82 9.90
CA VAL A 322 5.07 4.26 9.57
C VAL A 322 3.99 5.19 10.11
N ASP A 323 3.46 6.06 9.26
CA ASP A 323 2.55 7.15 9.66
C ASP A 323 1.28 6.69 10.38
N MET A 324 0.70 5.56 9.98
CA MET A 324 -0.49 4.99 10.60
C MET A 324 -0.29 4.67 12.08
N ALA A 325 0.91 4.27 12.47
CA ALA A 325 1.22 3.85 13.83
C ALA A 325 1.74 4.98 14.74
N ASN A 326 1.88 6.21 14.24
CA ASN A 326 2.48 7.30 15.00
C ASN A 326 1.70 7.69 16.25
N ASP A 327 0.37 7.57 16.21
CA ASP A 327 -0.51 7.89 17.33
C ASP A 327 -0.89 6.65 18.15
N TRP A 328 -0.22 5.52 17.95
CA TRP A 328 -0.48 4.30 18.70
C TRP A 328 0.45 4.19 19.90
N PRO A 329 -0.04 3.64 21.03
CA PRO A 329 0.82 3.37 22.17
C PRO A 329 1.88 2.32 21.80
N SER A 330 3.10 2.48 22.34
CA SER A 330 4.19 1.51 22.14
C SER A 330 4.18 0.49 23.28
N GLU A 331 3.09 -0.26 23.39
CA GLU A 331 2.82 -1.23 24.45
C GLU A 331 2.03 -2.44 23.93
N GLY A 332 1.81 -3.42 24.78
CA GLY A 332 1.07 -4.63 24.39
C GLY A 332 1.70 -5.31 23.18
N PRO A 333 0.94 -5.53 22.10
CA PRO A 333 1.42 -6.20 20.90
C PRO A 333 2.21 -5.28 19.94
N ILE A 334 2.47 -4.03 20.29
CA ILE A 334 3.17 -3.08 19.44
C ILE A 334 4.44 -2.58 20.11
N ARG A 335 5.51 -2.48 19.31
CA ARG A 335 6.69 -1.69 19.64
C ARG A 335 6.98 -0.70 18.51
N ARG A 336 6.98 0.58 18.85
CA ARG A 336 7.39 1.65 17.96
C ARG A 336 8.82 2.05 18.28
N VAL A 337 9.68 2.06 17.27
CA VAL A 337 11.11 2.23 17.43
C VAL A 337 11.68 3.27 16.45
N HIS A 338 12.77 3.91 16.81
CA HIS A 338 13.63 4.50 15.81
C HIS A 338 14.25 3.39 14.95
N PRO A 339 14.45 3.61 13.65
CA PRO A 339 14.99 2.58 12.77
C PRO A 339 16.51 2.40 12.96
N LYS A 340 16.91 2.07 14.21
CA LYS A 340 18.26 1.70 14.62
C LYS A 340 18.32 0.21 14.95
N PRO A 341 19.37 -0.50 14.54
CA PRO A 341 19.46 -1.95 14.71
C PRO A 341 19.29 -2.43 16.16
N ASP A 342 19.85 -1.72 17.13
CA ASP A 342 19.77 -2.05 18.56
C ASP A 342 18.36 -1.87 19.14
N GLU A 343 17.66 -0.79 18.77
CA GLU A 343 16.28 -0.56 19.17
C GLU A 343 15.33 -1.58 18.54
N ILE A 344 15.51 -1.87 17.23
CA ILE A 344 14.75 -2.91 16.52
C ILE A 344 14.97 -4.28 17.17
N ALA A 345 16.23 -4.63 17.47
CA ALA A 345 16.58 -5.91 18.08
C ALA A 345 15.93 -6.08 19.47
N ARG A 346 15.99 -5.05 20.31
CA ARG A 346 15.37 -5.06 21.65
C ARG A 346 13.86 -5.30 21.54
N ALA A 347 13.19 -4.55 20.69
CA ALA A 347 11.76 -4.68 20.45
C ALA A 347 11.36 -6.07 19.91
N LEU A 348 12.15 -6.61 18.99
CA LEU A 348 11.93 -7.95 18.45
C LEU A 348 12.08 -9.02 19.53
N ILE A 349 13.09 -8.94 20.39
CA ILE A 349 13.31 -9.90 21.50
C ILE A 349 12.11 -9.86 22.44
N GLU A 350 11.67 -8.68 22.89
CA GLU A 350 10.51 -8.52 23.76
C GLU A 350 9.25 -9.13 23.15
N LEU A 351 8.97 -8.89 21.86
CA LEU A 351 7.77 -9.44 21.22
C LEU A 351 7.89 -10.93 20.89
N LEU A 352 9.09 -11.46 20.65
CA LEU A 352 9.31 -12.89 20.51
C LEU A 352 9.11 -13.62 21.85
N GLU A 353 9.46 -13.02 22.99
CA GLU A 353 9.17 -13.54 24.33
C GLU A 353 7.67 -13.55 24.61
N ARG A 354 6.96 -12.51 24.18
CA ARG A 354 5.50 -12.42 24.26
C ARG A 354 4.81 -13.47 23.39
N SER A 355 5.34 -13.72 22.20
CA SER A 355 4.80 -14.69 21.25
C SER A 355 5.02 -16.10 21.81
N THR A 356 3.95 -16.83 22.02
CA THR A 356 4.08 -18.23 22.45
C THR A 356 4.86 -19.03 21.41
N ARG A 357 5.72 -19.97 21.84
CA ARG A 357 6.47 -20.87 20.92
C ARG A 357 5.55 -21.60 19.93
N ARG A 358 4.29 -21.83 20.31
CA ARG A 358 3.26 -22.43 19.45
C ARG A 358 2.71 -21.49 18.38
N GLY A 359 3.08 -20.20 18.39
CA GLY A 359 2.63 -19.19 17.42
C GLY A 359 1.11 -19.02 17.37
N LEU A 360 0.46 -19.23 18.51
CA LEU A 360 -0.97 -18.92 18.64
C LEU A 360 -1.20 -17.43 18.40
N PRO A 361 -2.36 -17.06 17.85
CA PRO A 361 -2.70 -15.66 17.68
C PRO A 361 -2.72 -14.92 19.02
N ASP A 362 -2.08 -13.76 19.06
CA ASP A 362 -2.19 -12.83 20.17
C ASP A 362 -3.56 -12.14 20.11
N LEU A 363 -4.40 -12.40 21.10
CA LEU A 363 -5.77 -11.88 21.13
C LEU A 363 -5.80 -10.35 21.30
N GLU A 364 -4.81 -9.79 22.00
CA GLU A 364 -4.71 -8.34 22.16
C GLU A 364 -4.35 -7.66 20.84
N ALA A 365 -3.49 -8.30 20.00
CA ALA A 365 -3.20 -7.82 18.66
C ALA A 365 -4.46 -7.82 17.78
N ARG A 366 -5.28 -8.86 17.83
CA ARG A 366 -6.56 -8.92 17.11
C ARG A 366 -7.54 -7.88 17.60
N ALA A 367 -7.69 -7.74 18.92
CA ALA A 367 -8.56 -6.73 19.51
C ALA A 367 -8.12 -5.30 19.11
N LEU A 368 -6.81 -5.09 19.02
CA LEU A 368 -6.28 -3.81 18.54
C LEU A 368 -6.63 -3.57 17.07
N ALA A 369 -6.47 -4.59 16.20
CA ALA A 369 -6.88 -4.49 14.80
C ALA A 369 -8.37 -4.16 14.68
N GLU A 370 -9.23 -4.82 15.45
CA GLU A 370 -10.66 -4.51 15.49
C GLU A 370 -10.91 -3.06 15.90
N ARG A 371 -10.35 -2.59 17.00
CA ARG A 371 -10.51 -1.19 17.45
C ARG A 371 -10.02 -0.17 16.43
N LYS A 372 -8.96 -0.46 15.68
CA LYS A 372 -8.34 0.51 14.75
C LYS A 372 -8.92 0.46 13.34
N PHE A 373 -9.42 -0.67 12.91
CA PHE A 373 -9.85 -0.89 11.52
C PHE A 373 -11.32 -1.33 11.40
N GLN A 374 -12.02 -1.58 12.51
CA GLN A 374 -13.44 -1.84 12.50
C GLN A 374 -14.21 -0.51 12.29
N GLY A 375 -15.11 -0.54 11.32
CA GLY A 375 -15.81 0.65 10.88
C GLY A 375 -15.00 1.45 9.84
N SER A 376 -15.71 2.05 8.95
CA SER A 376 -15.14 2.88 7.90
C SER A 376 -15.84 4.23 7.88
N PRO A 377 -15.10 5.33 7.81
CA PRO A 377 -15.70 6.64 7.54
C PRO A 377 -16.15 6.79 6.07
N LEU A 378 -16.32 5.66 5.37
CA LEU A 378 -16.74 5.67 3.96
C LEU A 378 -18.12 6.29 3.78
N SER A 379 -19.10 5.95 4.62
CA SER A 379 -20.44 6.55 4.60
C SER A 379 -20.38 8.06 4.81
N GLU A 380 -19.63 8.52 5.82
CA GLU A 380 -19.44 9.94 6.10
C GLU A 380 -18.80 10.67 4.90
N PHE A 381 -17.81 10.04 4.26
CA PHE A 381 -17.21 10.59 3.04
C PHE A 381 -18.24 10.70 1.90
N LEU A 382 -19.05 9.67 1.69
CA LEU A 382 -20.06 9.65 0.62
C LEU A 382 -21.15 10.70 0.86
N ASP A 383 -21.61 10.86 2.10
CA ASP A 383 -22.57 11.88 2.49
C ASP A 383 -22.00 13.30 2.27
N ARG A 384 -20.76 13.51 2.67
CA ARG A 384 -20.05 14.77 2.45
C ARG A 384 -19.87 15.09 0.96
N TRP A 385 -19.58 14.08 0.16
CA TRP A 385 -19.51 14.23 -1.30
C TRP A 385 -20.87 14.65 -1.89
N GLN A 386 -21.96 14.01 -1.48
CA GLN A 386 -23.32 14.35 -1.94
C GLN A 386 -23.69 15.79 -1.58
N SER A 387 -23.40 16.22 -0.35
CA SER A 387 -23.65 17.59 0.10
C SER A 387 -22.91 18.63 -0.75
N LEU A 388 -21.66 18.36 -1.12
CA LEU A 388 -20.88 19.23 -2.02
C LEU A 388 -21.45 19.30 -3.44
N LYS A 389 -21.99 18.19 -3.95
CA LYS A 389 -22.60 18.14 -5.29
C LYS A 389 -23.85 19.01 -5.32
N THR A 390 -24.67 18.96 -4.27
CA THR A 390 -25.90 19.77 -4.15
C THR A 390 -25.62 21.27 -4.04
N GLN A 391 -24.52 21.68 -3.40
CA GLN A 391 -24.13 23.10 -3.29
C GLN A 391 -23.53 23.69 -4.58
N ARG A 392 -23.18 22.89 -5.57
CA ARG A 392 -22.59 23.32 -6.83
C ARG A 392 -23.57 23.33 -8.00
N VAL A 393 -24.79 22.88 -7.79
CA VAL A 393 -25.93 23.01 -8.73
C VAL A 393 -26.66 24.31 -8.44
#